data_55e7e635da9c25ac2c81f29c972c9a54
#
_entry.id   55e7e635da9c25ac2c81f29c972c9a54
#
_cell.length_a   1.000
_cell.length_b   1.000
_cell.length_c   1.000
_cell.angle_alpha   90.00
_cell.angle_beta   90.00
_cell.angle_gamma   90.00
#
_symmetry.space_group_name_H-M   'P 1'
#
loop_
_entity.id
_entity.type
_entity.pdbx_description
1 polymer ?
#
loop_
_entity_poly.entity_id
_entity_poly.type
_entity_poly.pdbx_seq_one_letter_code
_entity_poly.pdbx_strand_id
1 'polypeptide(L)' 'MKKVEIRLQGAYIGTTEMTFSEISKAQNAGFTIVLK' A
#
# COMPACT_ATOMS: atom_id res chain seq x y z
N MET A 1 11.22 1.78 -7.24
CA MET A 1 9.94 1.99 -6.55
C MET A 1 8.83 1.32 -7.32
N LYS A 2 7.83 0.83 -6.64
CA LYS A 2 6.71 0.11 -7.24
C LYS A 2 5.44 0.94 -7.12
N LYS A 3 4.63 0.94 -8.17
CA LYS A 3 3.33 1.60 -8.12
C LYS A 3 2.35 0.66 -7.39
N VAL A 4 1.69 1.19 -6.38
CA VAL A 4 0.80 0.40 -5.53
C VAL A 4 -0.51 1.12 -5.28
N GLU A 5 -1.56 0.34 -5.06
CA GLU A 5 -2.82 0.86 -4.55
C GLU A 5 -2.89 0.63 -3.05
N ILE A 6 -3.37 1.61 -2.33
CA ILE A 6 -3.52 1.53 -0.89
C ILE A 6 -4.99 1.42 -0.55
N ARG A 7 -5.34 0.42 0.25
CA ARG A 7 -6.70 0.22 0.73
C ARG A 7 -6.67 0.03 2.24
N LEU A 8 -7.70 0.48 2.90
CA LEU A 8 -7.84 0.30 4.34
C LEU A 8 -9.22 -0.24 4.61
N GLN A 9 -9.30 -1.48 5.14
CA GLN A 9 -10.56 -2.15 5.47
C GLN A 9 -11.51 -2.18 4.27
N GLY A 10 -10.95 -2.43 3.09
CA GLY A 10 -11.73 -2.52 1.88
C GLY A 10 -11.99 -1.19 1.18
N ALA A 11 -11.64 -0.07 1.80
CA ALA A 11 -11.84 1.25 1.21
C ALA A 11 -10.60 1.67 0.43
N TYR A 12 -10.79 2.08 -0.81
CA TYR A 12 -9.69 2.55 -1.65
C TYR A 12 -9.26 3.94 -1.17
N ILE A 13 -7.97 4.09 -0.87
CA ILE A 13 -7.43 5.36 -0.41
C ILE A 13 -6.77 6.11 -1.56
N GLY A 14 -5.91 5.42 -2.31
CA GLY A 14 -5.22 6.07 -3.41
C GLY A 14 -4.15 5.18 -4.00
N THR A 15 -3.45 5.72 -4.99
CA THR A 15 -2.36 5.04 -5.66
C THR A 15 -1.10 5.89 -5.50
N THR A 16 0.01 5.25 -5.15
CA THR A 16 1.27 5.94 -4.98
C THR A 16 2.41 4.98 -5.29
N GLU A 17 3.64 5.47 -5.24
CA GLU A 17 4.82 4.64 -5.41
C GLU A 17 5.47 4.41 -4.06
N MET A 18 5.87 3.16 -3.81
CA MET A 18 6.49 2.77 -2.55
C MET A 18 7.62 1.79 -2.80
N THR A 19 8.62 1.83 -1.92
CA THR A 19 9.63 0.79 -1.85
C THR A 19 9.08 -0.39 -1.07
N PHE A 20 9.75 -1.55 -1.16
CA PHE A 20 9.33 -2.72 -0.38
C PHE A 20 9.32 -2.43 1.12
N SER A 21 10.28 -1.64 1.58
CA SER A 21 10.35 -1.26 2.99
C SER A 21 9.10 -0.48 3.41
N GLU A 22 8.68 0.44 2.58
CA GLU A 22 7.47 1.24 2.85
C GLU A 22 6.22 0.38 2.79
N ILE A 23 6.17 -0.56 1.85
CA ILE A 23 5.03 -1.47 1.73
C ILE A 23 4.89 -2.31 3.00
N SER A 24 6.01 -2.85 3.50
CA SER A 24 5.99 -3.62 4.74
C SER A 24 5.48 -2.80 5.91
N LYS A 25 5.93 -1.57 6.03
CA LYS A 25 5.48 -0.69 7.11
C LYS A 25 3.99 -0.41 7.02
N ALA A 26 3.50 -0.15 5.81
CA ALA A 26 2.08 0.12 5.61
C ALA A 26 1.24 -1.11 5.95
N GLN A 27 1.68 -2.29 5.54
CA GLN A 27 0.95 -3.53 5.84
C GLN A 27 0.92 -3.78 7.35
N ASN A 28 2.01 -3.51 8.04
CA ASN A 28 2.06 -3.65 9.50
C ASN A 28 1.14 -2.67 10.19
N ALA A 29 0.88 -1.53 9.58
CA ALA A 29 -0.03 -0.53 10.12
C ALA A 29 -1.50 -0.87 9.86
N GLY A 30 -1.77 -1.90 9.05
CA GLY A 30 -3.14 -2.35 8.78
C GLY A 30 -3.66 -2.00 7.40
N PHE A 31 -2.82 -1.42 6.55
CA PHE A 31 -3.21 -1.12 5.16
C PHE A 31 -3.07 -2.35 4.28
N THR A 32 -3.91 -2.42 3.27
CA THR A 32 -3.80 -3.44 2.22
C THR A 32 -3.10 -2.79 1.04
N ILE A 33 -2.02 -3.39 0.58
CA ILE A 33 -1.22 -2.87 -0.52
C ILE A 33 -1.35 -3.82 -1.70
N VAL A 34 -1.76 -3.29 -2.84
CA VAL A 34 -1.89 -4.06 -4.08
C VAL A 34 -0.86 -3.56 -5.08
N LEU A 35 -0.01 -4.45 -5.55
CA LEU A 35 1.00 -4.11 -6.55
C LEU A 35 0.36 -3.99 -7.92
N LYS A 36 0.73 -2.94 -8.62
CA LYS A 36 0.25 -2.71 -9.98
C LYS A 36 1.21 -3.25 -11.02
#